data_6e1cf6ae811e2f247c91a6e285f04285
#
_entry.id   6e1cf6ae811e2f247c91a6e285f04285
#
_cell.length_a   1.000
_cell.length_b   1.000
_cell.length_c   1.000
_cell.angle_alpha   90.00
_cell.angle_beta   90.00
_cell.angle_gamma   90.00
#
_symmetry.space_group_name_H-M   'P 1'
#
loop_
_entity.id
_entity.type
_entity.pdbx_description
1 polymer ?
#
loop_
_entity_poly.entity_id
_entity_poly.type
_entity_poly.pdbx_seq_one_letter_code
_entity_poly.pdbx_strand_id
1 'polypeptide(L)'
;MFNFKPLLTITLLAVSSVASAAEQALDAQQVAQLIEKADCYRLQDDSSKVVSLVRLYQDQELDKTRLYHVYTRPNRESLVVFKSAVEAGQKMLMMGDNYWLQMPKSRRPIRITPMQKLLGEASIGDISTLTWSQDYQGEWKATETLTINGQSIAAYRLALTAKTKGASYQKIDLWLSEQDAFPIKADLYLRSGKLAKQAQYGRATNRGEDYVSEMTLLDSIQPSKKTVIEYQEIVPWQLDNKFYNPSYLPKANTSEL
;
A
#
# COMPACT_ATOMS: atom_id res chain seq x y z
N MET A 1 66.50 48.83 -38.36
CA MET A 1 65.17 49.20 -37.81
C MET A 1 64.18 48.04 -38.03
N PHE A 2 64.00 47.21 -37.11
CA PHE A 2 63.04 46.09 -37.19
C PHE A 2 61.82 46.40 -36.29
N ASN A 3 60.65 46.53 -36.90
CA ASN A 3 59.40 46.82 -36.22
C ASN A 3 58.74 45.48 -35.84
N PHE A 4 58.69 45.13 -34.50
CA PHE A 4 57.91 44.08 -33.96
C PHE A 4 56.48 44.55 -33.64
N LYS A 5 55.46 43.96 -34.31
CA LYS A 5 54.06 44.16 -33.98
C LYS A 5 53.68 43.05 -32.95
N PRO A 6 53.05 43.34 -31.82
CA PRO A 6 52.55 42.33 -30.94
C PRO A 6 51.23 41.72 -31.46
N LEU A 7 51.20 40.42 -31.55
CA LEU A 7 50.00 39.63 -31.90
C LEU A 7 49.14 39.49 -30.62
N LEU A 8 47.97 40.12 -30.64
CA LEU A 8 47.01 40.05 -29.52
C LEU A 8 46.18 38.76 -29.67
N THR A 9 46.47 37.75 -28.85
CA THR A 9 45.71 36.48 -28.81
C THR A 9 44.46 36.68 -27.94
N ILE A 10 43.28 36.75 -28.54
CA ILE A 10 42.01 36.79 -27.80
C ILE A 10 41.62 35.35 -27.47
N THR A 11 41.75 34.97 -26.21
CA THR A 11 41.24 33.68 -25.70
C THR A 11 39.77 33.79 -25.41
N LEU A 12 38.95 33.15 -26.25
CA LEU A 12 37.48 33.07 -26.08
C LEU A 12 37.16 32.02 -24.99
N LEU A 13 36.81 32.46 -23.78
CA LEU A 13 36.29 31.58 -22.74
C LEU A 13 34.86 31.17 -23.11
N ALA A 14 34.66 29.93 -23.53
CA ALA A 14 33.33 29.33 -23.67
C ALA A 14 32.77 29.01 -22.28
N VAL A 15 31.85 29.83 -21.79
CA VAL A 15 31.07 29.53 -20.57
C VAL A 15 30.00 28.51 -20.96
N SER A 16 30.24 27.24 -20.68
CA SER A 16 29.23 26.19 -20.81
C SER A 16 28.21 26.38 -19.69
N SER A 17 27.06 26.99 -20.03
CA SER A 17 25.88 27.00 -19.14
C SER A 17 25.34 25.56 -19.02
N VAL A 18 25.61 24.91 -17.90
CA VAL A 18 24.91 23.68 -17.50
C VAL A 18 23.47 24.09 -17.20
N ALA A 19 22.58 23.89 -18.16
CA ALA A 19 21.15 24.00 -17.94
C ALA A 19 20.77 22.87 -16.98
N SER A 20 20.57 23.20 -15.70
CA SER A 20 19.87 22.34 -14.76
C SER A 20 18.48 22.16 -15.33
N ALA A 21 18.18 20.96 -15.85
CA ALA A 21 16.82 20.61 -16.21
C ALA A 21 16.00 20.70 -14.92
N ALA A 22 15.17 21.72 -14.81
CA ALA A 22 14.21 21.83 -13.72
C ALA A 22 13.32 20.57 -13.79
N GLU A 23 13.35 19.76 -12.74
CA GLU A 23 12.50 18.58 -12.62
C GLU A 23 11.05 19.03 -12.76
N GLN A 24 10.36 18.50 -13.76
CA GLN A 24 8.98 18.92 -14.05
C GLN A 24 8.06 18.27 -13.02
N ALA A 25 7.44 19.08 -12.16
CA ALA A 25 6.46 18.63 -11.20
C ALA A 25 5.26 17.97 -11.92
N LEU A 26 4.82 16.83 -11.40
CA LEU A 26 3.63 16.14 -11.92
C LEU A 26 2.36 16.89 -11.49
N ASP A 27 1.42 17.02 -12.40
CA ASP A 27 0.11 17.59 -12.11
C ASP A 27 -0.81 16.60 -11.38
N ALA A 28 -1.96 17.10 -10.90
CA ALA A 28 -2.91 16.29 -10.12
C ALA A 28 -3.48 15.09 -10.91
N GLN A 29 -3.65 15.23 -12.23
CA GLN A 29 -4.16 14.16 -13.09
C GLN A 29 -3.11 13.06 -13.28
N GLN A 30 -1.87 13.44 -13.52
CA GLN A 30 -0.74 12.51 -13.63
C GLN A 30 -0.54 11.73 -12.33
N VAL A 31 -0.61 12.42 -11.18
CA VAL A 31 -0.54 11.77 -9.86
C VAL A 31 -1.69 10.79 -9.64
N ALA A 32 -2.92 11.15 -10.00
CA ALA A 32 -4.07 10.24 -9.89
C ALA A 32 -3.86 8.97 -10.74
N GLN A 33 -3.40 9.11 -11.98
CA GLN A 33 -3.09 7.97 -12.86
C GLN A 33 -1.98 7.07 -12.30
N LEU A 34 -0.94 7.65 -11.69
CA LEU A 34 0.11 6.86 -11.04
C LEU A 34 -0.42 6.05 -9.86
N ILE A 35 -1.32 6.63 -9.04
CA ILE A 35 -1.93 5.94 -7.92
C ILE A 35 -2.84 4.81 -8.41
N GLU A 36 -3.67 5.04 -9.43
CA GLU A 36 -4.51 4.00 -10.04
C GLU A 36 -3.67 2.86 -10.62
N LYS A 37 -2.57 3.18 -11.31
CA LYS A 37 -1.64 2.18 -11.82
C LYS A 37 -0.97 1.38 -10.69
N ALA A 38 -0.60 2.04 -9.59
CA ALA A 38 -0.04 1.37 -8.42
C ALA A 38 -1.05 0.43 -7.75
N ASP A 39 -2.34 0.78 -7.75
CA ASP A 39 -3.41 -0.08 -7.23
C ASP A 39 -3.54 -1.37 -8.05
N CYS A 40 -3.35 -1.34 -9.38
CA CYS A 40 -3.41 -2.54 -10.24
C CYS A 40 -2.39 -3.60 -9.86
N TYR A 41 -1.23 -3.24 -9.27
CA TYR A 41 -0.28 -4.22 -8.75
C TYR A 41 -0.75 -4.91 -7.47
N ARG A 42 -1.74 -4.37 -6.78
CA ARG A 42 -2.29 -4.91 -5.53
C ARG A 42 -3.62 -5.62 -5.74
N LEU A 43 -4.40 -5.19 -6.73
CA LEU A 43 -5.72 -5.74 -7.06
C LEU A 43 -5.95 -5.58 -8.55
N GLN A 44 -5.92 -6.68 -9.30
CA GLN A 44 -6.02 -6.67 -10.77
C GLN A 44 -7.48 -6.64 -11.27
N ASP A 45 -8.42 -7.19 -10.50
CA ASP A 45 -9.83 -7.31 -10.87
C ASP A 45 -10.73 -6.52 -9.92
N ASP A 46 -11.86 -6.05 -10.44
CA ASP A 46 -12.88 -5.33 -9.67
C ASP A 46 -13.43 -6.15 -8.50
N SER A 47 -13.55 -7.48 -8.68
CA SER A 47 -14.00 -8.41 -7.64
C SER A 47 -13.04 -9.57 -7.54
N SER A 48 -12.44 -9.77 -6.37
CA SER A 48 -11.37 -10.75 -6.18
C SER A 48 -11.46 -11.46 -4.84
N LYS A 49 -10.92 -12.68 -4.81
CA LYS A 49 -10.49 -13.37 -3.60
C LYS A 49 -8.99 -13.22 -3.46
N VAL A 50 -8.55 -12.74 -2.30
CA VAL A 50 -7.14 -12.61 -1.94
C VAL A 50 -6.86 -13.48 -0.72
N VAL A 51 -5.92 -14.41 -0.83
CA VAL A 51 -5.44 -15.24 0.29
C VAL A 51 -4.21 -14.55 0.89
N SER A 52 -4.37 -14.04 2.11
CA SER A 52 -3.34 -13.27 2.81
C SER A 52 -2.80 -14.07 4.01
N LEU A 53 -1.52 -14.41 3.98
CA LEU A 53 -0.80 -15.03 5.08
C LEU A 53 -0.03 -13.97 5.83
N VAL A 54 -0.38 -13.75 7.10
CA VAL A 54 0.26 -12.72 7.96
C VAL A 54 1.20 -13.41 8.93
N ARG A 55 2.48 -13.02 8.90
CA ARG A 55 3.52 -13.53 9.79
C ARG A 55 4.06 -12.41 10.68
N LEU A 56 4.10 -12.67 11.97
CA LEU A 56 4.77 -11.82 12.95
C LEU A 56 6.15 -12.41 13.26
N TYR A 57 7.17 -11.58 13.13
CA TYR A 57 8.54 -11.89 13.55
C TYR A 57 8.91 -11.03 14.75
N GLN A 58 9.59 -11.66 15.71
CA GLN A 58 10.21 -11.00 16.86
C GLN A 58 11.71 -11.39 16.86
N ASP A 59 12.59 -10.39 16.85
CA ASP A 59 14.05 -10.62 16.81
C ASP A 59 14.48 -11.53 15.65
N GLN A 60 13.85 -11.40 14.48
CA GLN A 60 14.01 -12.18 13.25
C GLN A 60 13.46 -13.62 13.31
N GLU A 61 12.95 -14.07 14.43
CA GLU A 61 12.30 -15.38 14.56
C GLU A 61 10.78 -15.28 14.33
N LEU A 62 10.22 -16.31 13.68
CA LEU A 62 8.76 -16.39 13.43
C LEU A 62 8.05 -16.69 14.75
N ASP A 63 7.25 -15.74 15.24
CA ASP A 63 6.44 -15.88 16.47
C ASP A 63 5.05 -16.43 16.16
N LYS A 64 4.32 -15.81 15.20
CA LYS A 64 2.91 -16.16 14.92
C LYS A 64 2.60 -16.08 13.43
N THR A 65 1.62 -16.90 13.04
CA THR A 65 1.07 -16.89 11.67
C THR A 65 -0.45 -16.86 11.71
N ARG A 66 -1.08 -16.10 10.81
CA ARG A 66 -2.53 -16.04 10.59
C ARG A 66 -2.85 -16.10 9.11
N LEU A 67 -3.99 -16.70 8.79
CA LEU A 67 -4.48 -16.83 7.40
C LEU A 67 -5.84 -16.13 7.28
N TYR A 68 -5.97 -15.28 6.27
CA TYR A 68 -7.19 -14.55 5.94
C TYR A 68 -7.56 -14.77 4.49
N HIS A 69 -8.85 -14.99 4.22
CA HIS A 69 -9.41 -14.88 2.87
C HIS A 69 -10.16 -13.55 2.79
N VAL A 70 -9.77 -12.71 1.85
CA VAL A 70 -10.33 -11.38 1.63
C VAL A 70 -11.11 -11.40 0.31
N TYR A 71 -12.39 -11.11 0.38
CA TYR A 71 -13.27 -11.01 -0.78
C TYR A 71 -13.56 -9.53 -1.01
N THR A 72 -13.04 -8.98 -2.11
CA THR A 72 -13.19 -7.57 -2.47
C THR A 72 -14.19 -7.40 -3.59
N ARG A 73 -14.82 -6.22 -3.66
CA ARG A 73 -15.61 -5.77 -4.79
C ARG A 73 -15.63 -4.24 -4.89
N PRO A 74 -16.13 -3.64 -6.00
CA PRO A 74 -16.24 -2.19 -6.16
C PRO A 74 -16.91 -1.49 -4.98
N ASN A 75 -16.78 -0.15 -4.91
CA ASN A 75 -17.36 0.71 -3.89
C ASN A 75 -16.79 0.53 -2.49
N ARG A 76 -15.53 0.11 -2.38
CA ARG A 76 -14.84 -0.07 -1.10
C ARG A 76 -15.57 -1.07 -0.20
N GLU A 77 -15.89 -2.23 -0.75
CA GLU A 77 -16.55 -3.29 -0.02
C GLU A 77 -15.66 -4.53 0.05
N SER A 78 -15.46 -5.07 1.24
CA SER A 78 -14.70 -6.31 1.44
C SER A 78 -15.20 -7.13 2.61
N LEU A 79 -15.17 -8.45 2.45
CA LEU A 79 -15.38 -9.42 3.51
C LEU A 79 -14.04 -10.12 3.80
N VAL A 80 -13.59 -10.08 5.05
CA VAL A 80 -12.43 -10.85 5.52
C VAL A 80 -12.91 -12.02 6.37
N VAL A 81 -12.52 -13.22 5.96
CA VAL A 81 -12.80 -14.47 6.68
C VAL A 81 -11.52 -14.94 7.35
N PHE A 82 -11.58 -15.13 8.66
CA PHE A 82 -10.45 -15.58 9.49
C PHE A 82 -10.35 -17.10 9.40
N LYS A 83 -9.28 -17.62 8.81
CA LYS A 83 -9.10 -19.04 8.49
C LYS A 83 -8.22 -19.79 9.50
N SER A 84 -7.45 -19.07 10.33
CA SER A 84 -6.63 -19.70 11.37
C SER A 84 -7.49 -20.26 12.50
N ALA A 85 -7.16 -21.45 13.01
CA ALA A 85 -7.95 -22.14 14.02
C ALA A 85 -8.21 -21.31 15.28
N VAL A 86 -7.23 -20.50 15.71
CA VAL A 86 -7.34 -19.61 16.90
C VAL A 86 -8.33 -18.47 16.72
N GLU A 87 -8.72 -18.16 15.49
CA GLU A 87 -9.64 -17.08 15.12
C GLU A 87 -10.87 -17.60 14.34
N ALA A 88 -11.03 -18.92 14.30
CA ALA A 88 -12.06 -19.56 13.49
C ALA A 88 -13.47 -19.02 13.79
N GLY A 89 -14.22 -18.74 12.72
CA GLY A 89 -15.57 -18.19 12.79
C GLY A 89 -15.64 -16.66 12.91
N GLN A 90 -14.51 -15.97 13.08
CA GLN A 90 -14.48 -14.51 12.98
C GLN A 90 -14.61 -14.06 11.51
N LYS A 91 -15.28 -12.95 11.31
CA LYS A 91 -15.45 -12.30 10.02
C LYS A 91 -15.44 -10.80 10.19
N MET A 92 -14.85 -10.10 9.23
CA MET A 92 -14.93 -8.64 9.19
C MET A 92 -15.54 -8.21 7.85
N LEU A 93 -16.44 -7.25 7.90
CA LEU A 93 -17.06 -6.63 6.74
C LEU A 93 -16.70 -5.16 6.68
N MET A 94 -16.20 -4.69 5.55
CA MET A 94 -16.06 -3.29 5.19
C MET A 94 -17.13 -2.95 4.15
N MET A 95 -17.84 -1.84 4.35
CA MET A 95 -18.76 -1.25 3.37
C MET A 95 -18.57 0.27 3.38
N GLY A 96 -17.85 0.78 2.43
CA GLY A 96 -17.44 2.18 2.38
C GLY A 96 -16.66 2.58 3.64
N ASP A 97 -17.18 3.54 4.39
CA ASP A 97 -16.54 4.04 5.61
C ASP A 97 -16.84 3.21 6.88
N ASN A 98 -17.55 2.12 6.74
CA ASN A 98 -18.07 1.38 7.88
C ASN A 98 -17.44 -0.01 7.97
N TYR A 99 -17.01 -0.36 9.18
CA TYR A 99 -16.38 -1.65 9.48
C TYR A 99 -17.13 -2.36 10.59
N TRP A 100 -17.37 -3.67 10.41
CA TRP A 100 -18.02 -4.55 11.39
C TRP A 100 -17.19 -5.79 11.62
N LEU A 101 -17.05 -6.19 12.88
CA LEU A 101 -16.44 -7.45 13.28
C LEU A 101 -17.51 -8.36 13.86
N GLN A 102 -17.65 -9.54 13.28
CA GLN A 102 -18.48 -10.63 13.79
C GLN A 102 -17.62 -11.62 14.55
N MET A 103 -17.85 -11.73 15.85
CA MET A 103 -17.21 -12.74 16.70
C MET A 103 -18.00 -14.05 16.68
N PRO A 104 -17.33 -15.22 16.82
CA PRO A 104 -18.01 -16.50 16.99
C PRO A 104 -19.01 -16.42 18.14
N LYS A 105 -20.18 -17.05 17.99
CA LYS A 105 -21.27 -17.07 18.98
C LYS A 105 -21.90 -15.71 19.31
N SER A 106 -21.43 -14.62 18.74
CA SER A 106 -22.07 -13.31 18.88
C SER A 106 -23.31 -13.22 17.98
N ARG A 107 -24.43 -12.72 18.55
CA ARG A 107 -25.68 -12.55 17.81
C ARG A 107 -25.66 -11.38 16.86
N ARG A 108 -24.78 -10.41 17.07
CA ARG A 108 -24.65 -9.18 16.26
C ARG A 108 -23.20 -8.82 16.05
N PRO A 109 -22.86 -8.30 14.87
CA PRO A 109 -21.53 -7.75 14.64
C PRO A 109 -21.35 -6.44 15.40
N ILE A 110 -20.13 -6.16 15.82
CA ILE A 110 -19.76 -4.89 16.47
C ILE A 110 -19.11 -3.94 15.46
N ARG A 111 -19.33 -2.64 15.64
CA ARG A 111 -18.65 -1.60 14.87
C ARG A 111 -17.22 -1.47 15.35
N ILE A 112 -16.30 -1.41 14.39
CA ILE A 112 -14.85 -1.26 14.65
C ILE A 112 -14.28 -0.16 13.76
N THR A 113 -13.01 0.13 13.93
CA THR A 113 -12.24 1.06 13.09
C THR A 113 -11.24 0.28 12.22
N PRO A 114 -10.83 0.84 11.06
CA PRO A 114 -9.80 0.22 10.22
C PRO A 114 -8.45 0.03 10.94
N MET A 115 -8.18 0.83 11.98
CA MET A 115 -6.96 0.74 12.79
C MET A 115 -6.97 -0.37 13.83
N GLN A 116 -8.06 -1.15 13.95
CA GLN A 116 -8.10 -2.32 14.83
C GLN A 116 -6.98 -3.29 14.44
N LYS A 117 -6.05 -3.54 15.36
CA LYS A 117 -4.94 -4.48 15.14
C LYS A 117 -5.46 -5.92 15.04
N LEU A 118 -4.89 -6.68 14.10
CA LEU A 118 -5.12 -8.11 13.91
C LEU A 118 -3.95 -8.92 14.48
N LEU A 119 -2.77 -8.74 13.88
CA LEU A 119 -1.54 -9.43 14.30
C LEU A 119 -0.36 -8.49 14.14
N GLY A 120 0.45 -8.35 15.20
CA GLY A 120 1.62 -7.47 15.18
C GLY A 120 1.23 -6.05 14.76
N GLU A 121 1.84 -5.54 13.71
CA GLU A 121 1.53 -4.22 13.16
C GLU A 121 0.40 -4.25 12.09
N ALA A 122 -0.03 -5.43 11.63
CA ALA A 122 -1.14 -5.52 10.70
C ALA A 122 -2.46 -5.12 11.37
N SER A 123 -3.17 -4.17 10.77
CA SER A 123 -4.51 -3.75 11.13
C SER A 123 -5.54 -4.30 10.14
N ILE A 124 -6.81 -4.18 10.49
CA ILE A 124 -7.92 -4.54 9.61
C ILE A 124 -7.82 -3.79 8.28
N GLY A 125 -7.52 -2.49 8.30
CA GLY A 125 -7.38 -1.70 7.09
C GLY A 125 -6.24 -2.14 6.19
N ASP A 126 -5.12 -2.61 6.75
CA ASP A 126 -4.00 -3.12 5.94
C ASP A 126 -4.38 -4.40 5.17
N ILE A 127 -5.29 -5.20 5.71
CA ILE A 127 -5.75 -6.44 5.09
C ILE A 127 -6.93 -6.20 4.14
N SER A 128 -7.88 -5.32 4.50
CA SER A 128 -9.16 -5.16 3.79
C SER A 128 -9.13 -4.11 2.69
N THR A 129 -8.20 -3.14 2.75
CA THR A 129 -8.13 -2.02 1.81
C THR A 129 -6.90 -2.19 0.91
N LEU A 130 -7.11 -2.66 -0.32
CA LEU A 130 -6.04 -2.97 -1.26
C LEU A 130 -5.77 -1.86 -2.28
N THR A 131 -6.52 -0.77 -2.24
CA THR A 131 -6.40 0.37 -3.16
C THR A 131 -6.19 1.68 -2.42
N TRP A 132 -5.46 2.62 -3.05
CA TRP A 132 -5.28 3.99 -2.56
C TRP A 132 -6.18 4.99 -3.29
N SER A 133 -6.40 4.82 -4.58
CA SER A 133 -7.13 5.77 -5.43
C SER A 133 -8.54 6.07 -4.91
N GLN A 134 -9.19 5.11 -4.28
CA GLN A 134 -10.54 5.27 -3.74
C GLN A 134 -10.58 6.08 -2.43
N ASP A 135 -9.53 6.00 -1.61
CA ASP A 135 -9.50 6.58 -0.26
C ASP A 135 -8.67 7.86 -0.16
N TYR A 136 -7.77 8.13 -1.12
CA TYR A 136 -6.79 9.21 -1.01
C TYR A 136 -6.77 10.10 -2.24
N GLN A 137 -6.40 11.35 -2.01
CA GLN A 137 -5.96 12.29 -3.02
C GLN A 137 -4.45 12.49 -2.86
N GLY A 138 -3.71 12.45 -3.98
CA GLY A 138 -2.26 12.56 -4.00
C GLY A 138 -1.75 13.89 -4.53
N GLU A 139 -0.55 14.27 -4.09
CA GLU A 139 0.25 15.37 -4.61
C GLU A 139 1.68 14.87 -4.84
N TRP A 140 2.27 15.23 -5.96
CA TRP A 140 3.71 15.01 -6.18
C TRP A 140 4.54 15.89 -5.25
N LYS A 141 5.63 15.36 -4.70
CA LYS A 141 6.54 16.07 -3.80
C LYS A 141 7.96 16.14 -4.33
N ALA A 142 8.47 15.05 -4.87
CA ALA A 142 9.82 14.96 -5.41
C ALA A 142 9.99 13.71 -6.25
N THR A 143 11.06 13.69 -7.07
CA THR A 143 11.67 12.46 -7.58
C THR A 143 12.93 12.20 -6.77
N GLU A 144 13.08 11.00 -6.24
CA GLU A 144 14.17 10.64 -5.33
C GLU A 144 14.79 9.32 -5.79
N THR A 145 16.08 9.14 -5.51
CA THR A 145 16.73 7.83 -5.67
C THR A 145 16.71 7.10 -4.32
N LEU A 146 16.04 5.97 -4.28
CA LEU A 146 16.00 5.09 -3.11
C LEU A 146 17.04 3.98 -3.24
N THR A 147 17.67 3.60 -2.14
CA THR A 147 18.49 2.39 -2.06
C THR A 147 17.73 1.30 -1.33
N ILE A 148 17.30 0.27 -2.05
CA ILE A 148 16.56 -0.88 -1.51
C ILE A 148 17.37 -2.14 -1.82
N ASN A 149 17.75 -2.88 -0.78
CA ASN A 149 18.56 -4.11 -0.91
C ASN A 149 19.84 -3.91 -1.76
N GLY A 150 20.47 -2.73 -1.65
CA GLY A 150 21.69 -2.38 -2.40
C GLY A 150 21.47 -1.95 -3.85
N GLN A 151 20.22 -1.90 -4.32
CA GLN A 151 19.87 -1.38 -5.65
C GLN A 151 19.34 0.05 -5.56
N SER A 152 19.78 0.90 -6.49
CA SER A 152 19.30 2.28 -6.65
C SER A 152 18.07 2.30 -7.55
N ILE A 153 16.94 2.82 -7.05
CA ILE A 153 15.67 2.89 -7.76
C ILE A 153 15.22 4.35 -7.79
N ALA A 154 15.02 4.90 -8.98
CA ALA A 154 14.39 6.21 -9.15
C ALA A 154 12.89 6.09 -8.80
N ALA A 155 12.39 6.99 -7.96
CA ALA A 155 11.05 6.91 -7.42
C ALA A 155 10.38 8.27 -7.30
N TYR A 156 9.09 8.35 -7.67
CA TYR A 156 8.23 9.46 -7.32
C TYR A 156 7.80 9.36 -5.86
N ARG A 157 8.02 10.42 -5.10
CA ARG A 157 7.43 10.58 -3.78
C ARG A 157 6.14 11.37 -3.88
N LEU A 158 5.04 10.73 -3.50
CA LEU A 158 3.71 11.30 -3.47
C LEU A 158 3.25 11.49 -2.01
N ALA A 159 2.64 12.63 -1.70
CA ALA A 159 1.94 12.83 -0.44
C ALA A 159 0.45 12.58 -0.64
N LEU A 160 -0.07 11.52 -0.03
CA LEU A 160 -1.49 11.17 -0.07
C LEU A 160 -2.21 11.72 1.16
N THR A 161 -3.37 12.33 0.95
CA THR A 161 -4.27 12.80 2.02
C THR A 161 -5.60 12.06 1.93
N ALA A 162 -6.09 11.56 3.06
CA ALA A 162 -7.36 10.86 3.14
C ALA A 162 -8.51 11.76 2.69
N LYS A 163 -9.33 11.30 1.73
CA LYS A 163 -10.55 11.95 1.25
C LYS A 163 -11.82 11.28 1.75
N THR A 164 -11.70 10.10 2.39
CA THR A 164 -12.82 9.34 2.96
C THR A 164 -12.66 9.22 4.49
N LYS A 165 -13.76 9.02 5.19
CA LYS A 165 -13.76 8.83 6.66
C LYS A 165 -13.29 7.43 7.05
N GLY A 166 -13.40 6.45 6.15
CA GLY A 166 -13.00 5.06 6.33
C GLY A 166 -11.54 4.79 5.98
N ALA A 167 -10.80 5.79 5.51
CA ALA A 167 -9.38 5.64 5.25
C ALA A 167 -8.62 5.25 6.52
N SER A 168 -7.71 4.28 6.41
CA SER A 168 -6.96 3.74 7.55
C SER A 168 -5.97 4.75 8.12
N TYR A 169 -5.37 5.56 7.28
CA TYR A 169 -4.37 6.56 7.66
C TYR A 169 -4.80 7.94 7.22
N GLN A 170 -4.44 8.97 7.99
CA GLN A 170 -4.79 10.35 7.61
C GLN A 170 -3.92 10.86 6.46
N LYS A 171 -2.64 10.47 6.46
CA LYS A 171 -1.67 10.79 5.42
C LYS A 171 -0.80 9.58 5.13
N ILE A 172 -0.32 9.49 3.90
CA ILE A 172 0.65 8.50 3.45
C ILE A 172 1.68 9.24 2.60
N ASP A 173 2.97 9.09 2.91
CA ASP A 173 4.03 9.36 1.94
C ASP A 173 4.28 8.05 1.19
N LEU A 174 4.01 8.04 -0.12
CA LEU A 174 4.08 6.85 -0.97
C LEU A 174 5.19 7.04 -2.00
N TRP A 175 6.07 6.04 -2.12
CA TRP A 175 7.11 6.00 -3.15
C TRP A 175 6.74 4.96 -4.20
N LEU A 176 6.62 5.44 -5.44
CA LEU A 176 6.36 4.64 -6.63
C LEU A 176 7.58 4.64 -7.53
N SER A 177 7.92 3.51 -8.12
CA SER A 177 8.96 3.44 -9.14
C SER A 177 8.65 4.41 -10.29
N GLU A 178 9.62 5.23 -10.69
CA GLU A 178 9.48 6.14 -11.82
C GLU A 178 9.23 5.37 -13.13
N GLN A 179 9.82 4.20 -13.28
CA GLN A 179 9.75 3.40 -14.49
C GLN A 179 8.34 2.88 -14.78
N ASP A 180 7.64 2.38 -13.76
CA ASP A 180 6.42 1.62 -13.96
C ASP A 180 5.32 1.89 -12.92
N ALA A 181 5.54 2.80 -11.97
CA ALA A 181 4.66 3.13 -10.85
C ALA A 181 4.44 1.98 -9.86
N PHE A 182 5.32 0.96 -9.85
CA PHE A 182 5.25 -0.09 -8.83
C PHE A 182 5.48 0.50 -7.43
N PRO A 183 4.65 0.17 -6.42
CA PRO A 183 4.84 0.67 -5.06
C PRO A 183 6.11 0.07 -4.43
N ILE A 184 6.97 0.93 -3.89
CA ILE A 184 8.24 0.54 -3.28
C ILE A 184 8.10 0.54 -1.75
N LYS A 185 7.68 1.67 -1.19
CA LYS A 185 7.47 1.84 0.25
C LYS A 185 6.43 2.92 0.55
N ALA A 186 5.94 2.92 1.78
CA ALA A 186 5.06 3.97 2.28
C ALA A 186 5.32 4.26 3.76
N ASP A 187 5.25 5.54 4.13
CA ASP A 187 5.19 6.00 5.51
C ASP A 187 3.74 6.37 5.85
N LEU A 188 3.19 5.71 6.88
CA LEU A 188 1.76 5.72 7.20
C LEU A 188 1.51 6.53 8.47
N TYR A 189 0.74 7.62 8.39
CA TYR A 189 0.56 8.58 9.48
C TYR A 189 -0.85 8.58 10.06
N LEU A 190 -0.93 8.68 11.39
CA LEU A 190 -2.17 8.86 12.14
C LEU A 190 -2.72 10.29 11.96
N ARG A 191 -3.95 10.53 12.41
CA ARG A 191 -4.58 11.87 12.47
C ARG A 191 -3.76 12.87 13.30
N SER A 192 -3.02 12.40 14.29
CA SER A 192 -2.12 13.23 15.10
C SER A 192 -0.88 13.72 14.35
N GLY A 193 -0.64 13.24 13.11
CA GLY A 193 0.58 13.48 12.37
C GLY A 193 1.74 12.55 12.76
N LYS A 194 1.54 11.67 13.76
CA LYS A 194 2.57 10.70 14.19
C LYS A 194 2.69 9.59 13.15
N LEU A 195 3.92 9.21 12.81
CA LEU A 195 4.20 8.01 12.01
C LEU A 195 3.69 6.78 12.77
N ALA A 196 2.74 6.05 12.16
CA ALA A 196 2.18 4.84 12.73
C ALA A 196 3.08 3.64 12.44
N LYS A 197 3.49 3.51 11.18
CA LYS A 197 4.35 2.43 10.69
C LYS A 197 4.91 2.77 9.31
N GLN A 198 5.89 1.99 8.88
CA GLN A 198 6.41 2.00 7.52
C GLN A 198 6.02 0.71 6.84
N ALA A 199 5.66 0.80 5.56
CA ALA A 199 5.40 -0.35 4.70
C ALA A 199 6.46 -0.45 3.60
N GLN A 200 6.87 -1.67 3.27
CA GLN A 200 7.68 -2.00 2.11
C GLN A 200 6.95 -3.04 1.27
N TYR A 201 7.03 -2.93 -0.05
CA TYR A 201 6.29 -3.78 -0.97
C TYR A 201 7.23 -4.67 -1.77
N GLY A 202 7.01 -5.98 -1.71
CA GLY A 202 7.75 -6.97 -2.49
C GLY A 202 7.09 -7.19 -3.84
N ARG A 203 7.91 -7.25 -4.90
CA ARG A 203 7.49 -7.54 -6.27
C ARG A 203 7.66 -9.02 -6.57
N ALA A 204 6.67 -9.61 -7.22
CA ALA A 204 6.81 -10.89 -7.92
C ALA A 204 6.07 -10.82 -9.27
N THR A 205 6.37 -11.78 -10.13
CA THR A 205 5.75 -11.90 -11.46
C THR A 205 4.96 -13.21 -11.54
N ASN A 206 3.73 -13.13 -12.00
CA ASN A 206 2.88 -14.30 -12.26
C ASN A 206 2.29 -14.17 -13.67
N ARG A 207 2.45 -15.20 -14.51
CA ARG A 207 1.98 -15.24 -15.92
C ARG A 207 2.45 -14.04 -16.76
N GLY A 208 3.62 -13.48 -16.45
CA GLY A 208 4.18 -12.32 -17.14
C GLY A 208 3.71 -10.96 -16.62
N GLU A 209 2.86 -10.92 -15.59
CA GLU A 209 2.38 -9.69 -14.96
C GLU A 209 2.99 -9.53 -13.57
N ASP A 210 3.49 -8.32 -13.29
CA ASP A 210 4.04 -7.99 -11.98
C ASP A 210 2.90 -7.68 -11.00
N TYR A 211 3.09 -8.10 -9.75
CA TYR A 211 2.15 -7.81 -8.66
C TYR A 211 2.89 -7.63 -7.33
N VAL A 212 2.23 -7.03 -6.35
CA VAL A 212 2.71 -6.96 -4.98
C VAL A 212 2.47 -8.33 -4.32
N SER A 213 3.56 -9.07 -4.10
CA SER A 213 3.53 -10.40 -3.48
C SER A 213 3.53 -10.34 -1.95
N GLU A 214 4.07 -9.26 -1.38
CA GLU A 214 4.10 -9.06 0.07
C GLU A 214 4.08 -7.58 0.45
N MET A 215 3.61 -7.32 1.67
CA MET A 215 3.76 -6.04 2.36
C MET A 215 4.41 -6.28 3.72
N THR A 216 5.61 -5.75 3.91
CA THR A 216 6.31 -5.77 5.20
C THR A 216 6.01 -4.50 5.97
N LEU A 217 5.48 -4.63 7.19
CA LEU A 217 5.17 -3.54 8.11
C LEU A 217 6.22 -3.49 9.22
N LEU A 218 6.84 -2.32 9.38
CA LEU A 218 7.88 -2.05 10.36
C LEU A 218 7.33 -1.06 11.41
N ASP A 219 7.49 -1.41 12.69
CA ASP A 219 7.22 -0.50 13.79
C ASP A 219 8.43 0.43 14.00
N SER A 220 8.21 1.73 13.97
CA SER A 220 9.27 2.73 14.21
C SER A 220 9.75 2.77 15.68
N ILE A 221 8.95 2.23 16.61
CA ILE A 221 9.22 2.24 18.06
C ILE A 221 9.90 0.95 18.51
N GLN A 222 9.56 -0.18 17.87
CA GLN A 222 10.07 -1.52 18.20
C GLN A 222 10.68 -2.17 16.94
N PRO A 223 11.91 -1.80 16.56
CA PRO A 223 12.54 -2.28 15.31
C PRO A 223 12.76 -3.79 15.26
N SER A 224 12.74 -4.47 16.42
CA SER A 224 12.82 -5.93 16.50
C SER A 224 11.55 -6.64 16.02
N LYS A 225 10.42 -5.90 15.88
CA LYS A 225 9.14 -6.45 15.41
C LYS A 225 8.90 -6.11 13.95
N LYS A 226 8.65 -7.15 13.17
CA LYS A 226 8.29 -7.07 11.76
C LYS A 226 7.04 -7.90 11.50
N THR A 227 6.08 -7.33 10.78
CA THR A 227 4.89 -8.06 10.32
C THR A 227 4.92 -8.15 8.80
N VAL A 228 4.84 -9.35 8.26
CA VAL A 228 4.83 -9.60 6.81
C VAL A 228 3.46 -10.12 6.43
N ILE A 229 2.84 -9.48 5.44
CA ILE A 229 1.60 -9.90 4.81
C ILE A 229 1.96 -10.43 3.42
N GLU A 230 1.86 -11.74 3.22
CA GLU A 230 2.09 -12.39 1.94
C GLU A 230 0.76 -12.60 1.22
N TYR A 231 0.67 -12.19 -0.03
CA TYR A 231 -0.47 -12.40 -0.90
C TYR A 231 -0.25 -13.67 -1.71
N GLN A 232 -0.72 -14.82 -1.18
CA GLN A 232 -0.45 -16.15 -1.74
C GLN A 232 -1.26 -16.45 -2.99
N GLU A 233 -2.48 -15.89 -3.08
CA GLU A 233 -3.39 -16.06 -4.19
C GLU A 233 -4.19 -14.79 -4.40
N ILE A 234 -4.29 -14.32 -5.63
CA ILE A 234 -5.20 -13.25 -6.06
C ILE A 234 -5.91 -13.77 -7.30
N VAL A 235 -7.22 -14.00 -7.20
CA VAL A 235 -8.02 -14.54 -8.28
C VAL A 235 -9.35 -13.79 -8.42
N PRO A 236 -9.87 -13.64 -9.64
CA PRO A 236 -11.22 -13.12 -9.85
C PRO A 236 -12.25 -13.94 -9.07
N TRP A 237 -13.10 -13.27 -8.31
CA TRP A 237 -14.12 -13.94 -7.51
C TRP A 237 -15.34 -13.07 -7.26
N GLN A 238 -16.52 -13.57 -7.61
CA GLN A 238 -17.77 -12.90 -7.28
C GLN A 238 -18.46 -13.60 -6.12
N LEU A 239 -18.55 -12.90 -4.99
CA LEU A 239 -19.25 -13.37 -3.81
C LEU A 239 -20.71 -12.85 -3.85
N ASP A 240 -21.66 -13.68 -3.43
CA ASP A 240 -23.09 -13.33 -3.37
C ASP A 240 -23.30 -12.06 -2.50
N ASN A 241 -24.17 -11.16 -2.96
CA ASN A 241 -24.49 -9.89 -2.31
C ASN A 241 -24.89 -10.01 -0.84
N LYS A 242 -25.51 -11.13 -0.45
CA LYS A 242 -25.90 -11.37 0.96
C LYS A 242 -24.72 -11.31 1.93
N PHE A 243 -23.50 -11.69 1.50
CA PHE A 243 -22.30 -11.65 2.33
C PHE A 243 -21.83 -10.23 2.64
N TYR A 244 -22.21 -9.25 1.81
CA TYR A 244 -21.92 -7.84 2.02
C TYR A 244 -23.06 -7.13 2.78
N ASN A 245 -23.71 -7.84 3.71
CA ASN A 245 -24.76 -7.30 4.56
C ASN A 245 -24.43 -7.57 6.04
N PRO A 246 -24.26 -6.52 6.88
CA PRO A 246 -23.94 -6.70 8.29
C PRO A 246 -24.95 -7.56 9.04
N SER A 247 -26.23 -7.51 8.68
CA SER A 247 -27.27 -8.32 9.31
C SER A 247 -27.20 -9.81 8.96
N TYR A 248 -26.53 -10.15 7.86
CA TYR A 248 -26.32 -11.53 7.43
C TYR A 248 -25.05 -12.16 8.05
N LEU A 249 -24.06 -11.35 8.45
CA LEU A 249 -22.78 -11.85 8.98
C LEU A 249 -22.91 -12.94 10.07
N PRO A 250 -23.82 -12.81 11.08
CA PRO A 250 -23.97 -13.83 12.10
C PRO A 250 -24.44 -15.18 11.56
N LYS A 251 -25.19 -15.18 10.45
CA LYS A 251 -25.77 -16.36 9.81
C LYS A 251 -24.90 -16.92 8.68
N ALA A 252 -23.92 -16.14 8.22
CA ALA A 252 -23.09 -16.47 7.08
C ALA A 252 -22.25 -17.72 7.39
N ASN A 253 -22.50 -18.82 6.69
CA ASN A 253 -21.59 -19.96 6.66
C ASN A 253 -20.40 -19.58 5.77
N THR A 254 -19.20 -19.56 6.35
CA THR A 254 -17.95 -19.22 5.66
C THR A 254 -16.98 -20.40 5.65
N SER A 255 -17.44 -21.60 5.94
CA SER A 255 -16.60 -22.81 5.89
C SER A 255 -16.15 -23.12 4.47
N GLU A 256 -16.96 -22.75 3.47
CA GLU A 256 -16.72 -22.98 2.04
C GLU A 256 -15.99 -21.79 1.36
N LEU A 257 -15.76 -20.69 2.08
CA LEU A 257 -15.13 -19.46 1.58
C LEU A 257 -13.62 -19.42 1.85
#